data_681f4f29d7527a228a3ea91be22a2980
#
_entry.id   681f4f29d7527a228a3ea91be22a2980
#
_cell.length_a   1.000
_cell.length_b   1.000
_cell.length_c   1.000
_cell.angle_alpha   90.00
_cell.angle_beta   90.00
_cell.angle_gamma   90.00
#
_symmetry.space_group_name_H-M   'P 1'
#
loop_
_entity.id
_entity.type
_entity.pdbx_description
1 polymer ?
#
loop_
_entity_poly.entity_id
_entity_poly.type
_entity_poly.pdbx_seq_one_letter_code
_entity_poly.pdbx_strand_id
1 'polypeptide(L)'
;RGLGDVYKRQIQYTLRMIPVYSTEQPVETFIFEQNELDQPIELPARPYKANVSISLKAQGEGTLFVGSIHKRWSRLELGQFILGGQRFSDKNRNEFFHYFNPGDFKPPLNVYFSGYRTAEGFESFFMMNRLNAPFILISDPRIEGGAFYLGSEDYENGIKDVILGALDYLGFTHDQLILSGLSMGSFGALYYATRLQPAAVIVGKPLINVGTIANNMKLVRPNDFGTSLDVLRS
;
A
#
# COMPACT_ATOMS: atom_id res chain seq x y z
N ARG A 1 12.41 -44.28 -23.99
CA ARG A 1 12.29 -42.81 -24.15
C ARG A 1 11.38 -42.34 -23.04
N GLY A 2 11.95 -42.12 -21.83
CA GLY A 2 11.24 -41.61 -20.70
C GLY A 2 10.99 -40.12 -20.90
N LEU A 3 9.72 -39.71 -20.95
CA LEU A 3 9.32 -38.35 -20.67
C LEU A 3 9.53 -38.17 -19.18
N GLY A 4 10.59 -37.46 -18.83
CA GLY A 4 10.80 -37.05 -17.46
C GLY A 4 9.60 -36.20 -17.02
N ASP A 5 8.87 -36.69 -16.04
CA ASP A 5 7.88 -35.90 -15.32
C ASP A 5 8.62 -34.69 -14.74
N VAL A 6 8.41 -33.54 -15.32
CA VAL A 6 8.78 -32.27 -14.74
C VAL A 6 7.85 -32.12 -13.54
N TYR A 7 8.33 -32.43 -12.35
CA TYR A 7 7.61 -32.23 -11.10
C TYR A 7 7.26 -30.74 -11.01
N LYS A 8 6.04 -30.42 -11.41
CA LYS A 8 5.52 -29.06 -11.29
C LYS A 8 5.44 -28.75 -9.81
N ARG A 9 6.15 -27.73 -9.39
CA ARG A 9 5.98 -27.16 -8.06
C ARG A 9 4.52 -26.73 -7.93
N GLN A 10 3.87 -27.19 -6.87
CA GLN A 10 2.48 -26.83 -6.59
C GLN A 10 2.43 -26.04 -5.30
N ILE A 11 1.74 -24.91 -5.36
CA ILE A 11 1.47 -24.07 -4.19
C ILE A 11 -0.03 -23.97 -4.06
N GLN A 12 -0.55 -24.30 -2.90
CA GLN A 12 -1.94 -24.15 -2.54
C GLN A 12 -2.06 -23.20 -1.36
N TYR A 13 -2.89 -22.19 -1.53
CA TYR A 13 -3.17 -21.18 -0.53
C TYR A 13 -4.60 -21.40 -0.01
N THR A 14 -4.73 -21.66 1.27
CA THR A 14 -6.03 -21.88 1.90
C THR A 14 -6.33 -20.75 2.86
N LEU A 15 -7.46 -20.11 2.66
CA LEU A 15 -7.96 -19.04 3.48
C LEU A 15 -9.25 -19.50 4.15
N ARG A 16 -9.38 -19.28 5.46
CA ARG A 16 -10.58 -19.63 6.23
C ARG A 16 -11.09 -18.41 6.94
N MET A 17 -12.37 -18.12 6.75
CA MET A 17 -13.11 -17.13 7.55
C MET A 17 -13.77 -17.85 8.72
N ILE A 18 -13.29 -17.56 9.91
CA ILE A 18 -13.72 -18.22 11.17
C ILE A 18 -14.56 -17.20 11.94
N PRO A 19 -15.87 -17.41 12.09
CA PRO A 19 -16.72 -16.53 12.88
C PRO A 19 -16.23 -16.38 14.31
N VAL A 20 -16.28 -15.14 14.82
CA VAL A 20 -15.90 -14.83 16.21
C VAL A 20 -17.14 -14.88 17.08
N TYR A 21 -17.07 -15.64 18.16
CA TYR A 21 -18.15 -15.79 19.14
C TYR A 21 -19.48 -16.37 18.60
N SER A 22 -19.46 -17.06 17.48
CA SER A 22 -20.66 -17.69 16.92
C SER A 22 -20.35 -19.15 16.56
N THR A 23 -21.18 -20.07 17.04
CA THR A 23 -21.19 -21.47 16.61
C THR A 23 -22.24 -21.74 15.53
N GLU A 24 -23.10 -20.76 15.25
CA GLU A 24 -24.19 -20.88 14.27
C GLU A 24 -23.71 -20.64 12.85
N GLN A 25 -22.64 -19.87 12.68
CA GLN A 25 -22.08 -19.56 11.36
C GLN A 25 -21.00 -20.59 11.00
N PRO A 26 -21.03 -21.16 9.80
CA PRO A 26 -20.03 -22.13 9.37
C PRO A 26 -18.67 -21.43 9.11
N VAL A 27 -17.60 -22.19 9.23
CA VAL A 27 -16.27 -21.77 8.75
C VAL A 27 -16.27 -21.84 7.22
N GLU A 28 -16.10 -20.72 6.59
CA GLU A 28 -15.94 -20.64 5.13
C GLU A 28 -14.49 -20.91 4.76
N THR A 29 -14.26 -21.76 3.77
CA THR A 29 -12.93 -22.11 3.28
C THR A 29 -12.81 -21.82 1.81
N PHE A 30 -11.79 -21.05 1.45
CA PHE A 30 -11.42 -20.71 0.08
C PHE A 30 -10.06 -21.34 -0.20
N ILE A 31 -9.92 -22.02 -1.32
CA ILE A 31 -8.68 -22.68 -1.74
C ILE A 31 -8.29 -22.06 -3.09
N PHE A 32 -7.06 -21.59 -3.18
CA PHE A 32 -6.48 -20.99 -4.36
C PHE A 32 -5.24 -21.77 -4.79
N GLU A 33 -5.17 -22.11 -6.03
CA GLU A 33 -3.99 -22.72 -6.65
C GLU A 33 -3.02 -21.65 -7.12
N GLN A 34 -1.79 -22.04 -7.42
CA GLN A 34 -0.70 -21.12 -7.76
C GLN A 34 -1.05 -20.11 -8.85
N ASN A 35 -1.78 -20.53 -9.88
CA ASN A 35 -2.17 -19.68 -11.01
C ASN A 35 -3.24 -18.63 -10.64
N GLU A 36 -3.95 -18.82 -9.53
CA GLU A 36 -4.95 -17.89 -9.03
C GLU A 36 -4.33 -16.82 -8.11
N LEU A 37 -3.09 -17.05 -7.66
CA LEU A 37 -2.36 -16.13 -6.79
C LEU A 37 -1.72 -14.94 -7.54
N ASP A 38 -1.93 -14.85 -8.85
CA ASP A 38 -1.44 -13.72 -9.67
C ASP A 38 -2.29 -12.46 -9.52
N GLN A 39 -3.43 -12.56 -8.84
CA GLN A 39 -4.32 -11.44 -8.55
C GLN A 39 -4.56 -11.32 -7.04
N PRO A 40 -4.90 -10.12 -6.54
CA PRO A 40 -5.35 -9.95 -5.18
C PRO A 40 -6.58 -10.83 -4.88
N ILE A 41 -6.58 -11.47 -3.71
CA ILE A 41 -7.73 -12.22 -3.23
C ILE A 41 -8.70 -11.25 -2.56
N GLU A 42 -9.92 -11.18 -3.07
CA GLU A 42 -10.99 -10.40 -2.47
C GLU A 42 -11.92 -11.29 -1.66
N LEU A 43 -12.17 -10.90 -0.43
CA LEU A 43 -13.13 -11.57 0.45
C LEU A 43 -14.39 -10.71 0.54
N PRO A 44 -15.57 -11.26 0.20
CA PRO A 44 -16.81 -10.51 0.31
C PRO A 44 -17.10 -10.18 1.79
N ALA A 45 -17.70 -9.00 2.00
CA ALA A 45 -18.13 -8.58 3.33
C ALA A 45 -19.11 -9.58 3.94
N ARG A 46 -19.04 -9.73 5.27
CA ARG A 46 -19.94 -10.57 6.05
C ARG A 46 -20.64 -9.73 7.12
N PRO A 47 -21.89 -10.04 7.45
CA PRO A 47 -22.62 -9.34 8.50
C PRO A 47 -22.19 -9.72 9.92
N TYR A 48 -21.07 -10.43 10.05
CA TYR A 48 -20.52 -10.90 11.34
C TYR A 48 -19.00 -10.69 11.38
N LYS A 49 -18.46 -10.65 12.59
CA LYS A 49 -17.01 -10.61 12.80
C LYS A 49 -16.39 -11.98 12.52
N ALA A 50 -15.32 -12.02 11.75
CA ALA A 50 -14.57 -13.23 11.47
C ALA A 50 -13.07 -12.99 11.63
N ASN A 51 -12.36 -14.02 12.09
CA ASN A 51 -10.92 -14.11 11.96
C ASN A 51 -10.59 -14.74 10.61
N VAL A 52 -9.57 -14.24 9.95
CA VAL A 52 -9.05 -14.82 8.71
C VAL A 52 -7.81 -15.64 9.04
N SER A 53 -7.90 -16.95 8.84
CA SER A 53 -6.77 -17.87 8.98
C SER A 53 -6.23 -18.21 7.60
N ILE A 54 -4.91 -18.20 7.47
CA ILE A 54 -4.21 -18.46 6.21
C ILE A 54 -3.29 -19.64 6.41
N SER A 55 -3.30 -20.57 5.47
CA SER A 55 -2.32 -21.66 5.40
C SER A 55 -1.79 -21.81 3.98
N LEU A 56 -0.50 -22.06 3.88
CA LEU A 56 0.21 -22.30 2.65
C LEU A 56 0.71 -23.75 2.63
N LYS A 57 0.40 -24.48 1.57
CA LYS A 57 0.93 -25.80 1.31
C LYS A 57 1.75 -25.73 0.03
N ALA A 58 2.98 -26.25 0.09
CA ALA A 58 3.84 -26.37 -1.07
C ALA A 58 4.26 -27.83 -1.25
N GLN A 59 4.33 -28.27 -2.49
CA GLN A 59 4.79 -29.61 -2.88
C GLN A 59 5.74 -29.51 -4.08
N GLY A 60 6.77 -30.31 -4.09
CA GLY A 60 7.80 -30.34 -5.14
C GLY A 60 9.18 -30.02 -4.58
N GLU A 61 10.17 -29.95 -5.47
CA GLU A 61 11.55 -29.62 -5.12
C GLU A 61 11.86 -28.14 -5.42
N GLY A 62 12.59 -27.49 -4.52
CA GLY A 62 13.06 -26.12 -4.69
C GLY A 62 12.89 -25.27 -3.43
N THR A 63 13.15 -23.98 -3.59
CA THR A 63 13.02 -23.00 -2.50
C THR A 63 11.74 -22.20 -2.68
N LEU A 64 10.97 -22.07 -1.61
CA LEU A 64 9.78 -21.21 -1.52
C LEU A 64 10.12 -19.97 -0.72
N PHE A 65 9.91 -18.81 -1.32
CA PHE A 65 10.01 -17.53 -0.63
C PHE A 65 8.61 -17.04 -0.24
N VAL A 66 8.37 -16.92 1.05
CA VAL A 66 7.11 -16.39 1.57
C VAL A 66 7.36 -14.96 2.04
N GLY A 67 6.70 -14.02 1.38
CA GLY A 67 6.74 -12.60 1.74
C GLY A 67 5.66 -12.22 2.74
N SER A 68 5.50 -10.92 2.92
CA SER A 68 4.43 -10.37 3.75
C SER A 68 3.07 -10.58 3.08
N ILE A 69 2.06 -10.82 3.91
CA ILE A 69 0.67 -10.90 3.46
C ILE A 69 0.05 -9.52 3.71
N HIS A 70 -0.24 -8.83 2.63
CA HIS A 70 -0.88 -7.52 2.66
C HIS A 70 -2.39 -7.68 2.76
N LYS A 71 -3.01 -7.05 3.73
CA LYS A 71 -4.47 -7.02 3.89
C LYS A 71 -4.94 -5.59 4.09
N ARG A 72 -6.10 -5.26 3.57
CA ARG A 72 -6.74 -3.97 3.72
C ARG A 72 -8.25 -4.06 3.54
N TRP A 73 -8.96 -3.09 4.03
CA TRP A 73 -10.35 -2.89 3.66
C TRP A 73 -10.42 -2.29 2.26
N SER A 74 -11.03 -3.02 1.33
CA SER A 74 -11.19 -2.56 -0.04
C SER A 74 -12.52 -1.85 -0.24
N ARG A 75 -12.53 -0.88 -1.16
CA ARG A 75 -13.72 -0.21 -1.67
C ARG A 75 -14.02 -0.57 -3.12
N LEU A 76 -13.43 -1.64 -3.64
CA LEU A 76 -13.57 -2.03 -5.05
C LEU A 76 -15.04 -2.23 -5.45
N GLU A 77 -15.85 -2.79 -4.58
CA GLU A 77 -17.29 -2.96 -4.82
C GLU A 77 -18.05 -1.62 -4.90
N LEU A 78 -17.52 -0.57 -4.32
CA LEU A 78 -18.08 0.79 -4.34
C LEU A 78 -17.50 1.64 -5.46
N GLY A 79 -16.59 1.08 -6.28
CA GLY A 79 -15.87 1.79 -7.33
C GLY A 79 -14.75 2.68 -6.79
N GLN A 80 -14.45 3.74 -7.52
CA GLN A 80 -13.43 4.71 -7.10
C GLN A 80 -13.87 5.43 -5.83
N PHE A 81 -13.03 5.44 -4.78
CA PHE A 81 -13.33 6.15 -3.54
C PHE A 81 -13.18 7.67 -3.66
N ILE A 82 -12.49 8.17 -4.69
CA ILE A 82 -12.54 9.57 -5.19
C ILE A 82 -12.56 9.49 -6.71
N LEU A 83 -13.49 10.21 -7.33
CA LEU A 83 -13.53 10.32 -8.78
C LEU A 83 -12.22 10.92 -9.32
N GLY A 84 -11.55 10.21 -10.22
CA GLY A 84 -10.22 10.56 -10.73
C GLY A 84 -9.05 9.99 -9.92
N GLY A 85 -9.31 9.30 -8.82
CA GLY A 85 -8.26 8.55 -8.10
C GLY A 85 -7.74 7.39 -8.94
N GLN A 86 -6.43 7.19 -8.90
CA GLN A 86 -5.72 6.17 -9.68
C GLN A 86 -4.95 5.23 -8.75
N ARG A 87 -4.65 4.06 -9.28
CA ARG A 87 -3.85 3.02 -8.63
C ARG A 87 -2.61 2.75 -9.47
N PHE A 88 -1.45 2.81 -8.83
CA PHE A 88 -0.21 2.27 -9.37
C PHE A 88 0.04 0.88 -8.79
N SER A 89 0.59 -0.02 -9.59
CA SER A 89 1.04 -1.34 -9.14
C SER A 89 2.36 -1.69 -9.82
N ASP A 90 3.36 -2.07 -9.03
CA ASP A 90 4.64 -2.55 -9.55
C ASP A 90 4.56 -4.04 -9.97
N LYS A 91 5.65 -4.57 -10.53
CA LYS A 91 5.76 -5.98 -10.92
C LYS A 91 5.65 -6.97 -9.75
N ASN A 92 5.88 -6.52 -8.52
CA ASN A 92 5.73 -7.29 -7.29
C ASN A 92 4.32 -7.13 -6.68
N ARG A 93 3.43 -6.41 -7.39
CA ARG A 93 2.07 -6.09 -6.93
C ARG A 93 2.02 -5.21 -5.68
N ASN A 94 3.08 -4.46 -5.40
CA ASN A 94 3.00 -3.39 -4.43
C ASN A 94 2.24 -2.23 -5.05
N GLU A 95 1.30 -1.69 -4.30
CA GLU A 95 0.38 -0.69 -4.80
C GLU A 95 0.47 0.59 -3.98
N PHE A 96 0.25 1.71 -4.64
CA PHE A 96 -0.16 2.95 -3.99
C PHE A 96 -1.30 3.59 -4.76
N PHE A 97 -2.09 4.39 -4.06
CA PHE A 97 -3.13 5.21 -4.68
C PHE A 97 -2.68 6.65 -4.75
N HIS A 98 -3.08 7.33 -5.81
CA HIS A 98 -2.84 8.76 -5.97
C HIS A 98 -4.05 9.45 -6.58
N TYR A 99 -4.18 10.73 -6.26
CA TYR A 99 -5.19 11.61 -6.81
C TYR A 99 -4.55 12.94 -7.12
N PHE A 100 -4.71 13.42 -8.34
CA PHE A 100 -4.21 14.72 -8.79
C PHE A 100 -5.35 15.67 -9.06
N ASN A 101 -5.24 16.90 -8.54
CA ASN A 101 -6.14 18.01 -8.85
C ASN A 101 -5.30 19.20 -9.28
N PRO A 102 -5.47 19.71 -10.52
CA PRO A 102 -4.70 20.83 -11.02
C PRO A 102 -5.07 22.19 -10.40
N GLY A 103 -6.15 22.25 -9.61
CA GLY A 103 -6.58 23.45 -8.90
C GLY A 103 -6.70 24.66 -9.84
N ASP A 104 -6.10 25.77 -9.45
CA ASP A 104 -6.07 27.03 -10.20
C ASP A 104 -4.88 27.13 -11.19
N PHE A 105 -4.13 26.05 -11.39
CA PHE A 105 -2.92 26.00 -12.24
C PHE A 105 -1.80 26.96 -11.82
N LYS A 106 -1.77 27.40 -10.58
CA LYS A 106 -0.71 28.28 -10.06
C LYS A 106 0.16 27.57 -9.03
N PRO A 107 1.47 27.84 -9.01
CA PRO A 107 2.35 27.25 -8.03
C PRO A 107 2.00 27.70 -6.59
N PRO A 108 2.33 26.86 -5.58
CA PRO A 108 3.08 25.61 -5.70
C PRO A 108 2.19 24.39 -5.95
N LEU A 109 2.79 23.29 -6.45
CA LEU A 109 2.21 21.96 -6.38
C LEU A 109 2.37 21.43 -4.94
N ASN A 110 1.27 21.07 -4.33
CA ASN A 110 1.25 20.52 -2.96
C ASN A 110 1.05 19.00 -3.01
N VAL A 111 2.00 18.23 -2.49
CA VAL A 111 1.88 16.77 -2.37
C VAL A 111 1.67 16.40 -0.92
N TYR A 112 0.62 15.64 -0.65
CA TYR A 112 0.31 15.15 0.69
C TYR A 112 0.40 13.63 0.75
N PHE A 113 1.29 13.13 1.57
CA PHE A 113 1.43 11.71 1.90
C PHE A 113 0.50 11.37 3.07
N SER A 114 -0.45 10.47 2.85
CA SER A 114 -1.40 10.03 3.87
C SER A 114 -0.70 9.29 5.00
N GLY A 115 -1.19 9.46 6.22
CA GLY A 115 -0.78 8.67 7.36
C GLY A 115 -1.37 7.27 7.35
N TYR A 116 -1.26 6.59 8.48
CA TYR A 116 -1.80 5.24 8.69
C TYR A 116 -3.30 5.17 8.41
N ARG A 117 -3.70 4.22 7.57
CA ARG A 117 -5.12 3.97 7.25
C ARG A 117 -5.38 2.47 7.09
N THR A 118 -6.50 2.01 7.62
CA THR A 118 -6.93 0.62 7.53
C THR A 118 -7.79 0.32 6.31
N ALA A 119 -8.21 1.35 5.59
CA ALA A 119 -9.04 1.23 4.39
C ALA A 119 -8.45 2.04 3.23
N GLU A 120 -8.76 1.64 2.01
CA GLU A 120 -8.42 2.43 0.82
C GLU A 120 -9.04 3.83 0.93
N GLY A 121 -8.21 4.84 0.77
CA GLY A 121 -8.64 6.22 0.88
C GLY A 121 -7.49 7.20 0.99
N PHE A 122 -7.83 8.49 0.95
CA PHE A 122 -6.88 9.57 1.13
C PHE A 122 -7.17 10.36 2.39
N GLU A 123 -6.12 10.81 3.06
CA GLU A 123 -6.21 11.88 4.03
C GLU A 123 -6.26 13.25 3.34
N SER A 124 -6.70 14.23 4.11
CA SER A 124 -6.57 15.65 3.76
C SER A 124 -7.25 16.10 2.47
N PHE A 125 -8.10 15.29 1.85
CA PHE A 125 -8.80 15.68 0.62
C PHE A 125 -9.53 17.03 0.78
N PHE A 126 -10.35 17.19 1.81
CA PHE A 126 -11.11 18.43 2.04
C PHE A 126 -10.22 19.62 2.36
N MET A 127 -9.13 19.40 3.09
CA MET A 127 -8.16 20.43 3.40
C MET A 127 -7.46 20.93 2.14
N MET A 128 -6.91 19.99 1.35
CA MET A 128 -6.18 20.33 0.12
C MET A 128 -7.10 20.97 -0.94
N ASN A 129 -8.32 20.46 -1.06
CA ASN A 129 -9.29 21.03 -2.01
C ASN A 129 -9.69 22.47 -1.67
N ARG A 130 -9.66 22.86 -0.38
CA ARG A 130 -9.93 24.23 0.04
C ARG A 130 -8.83 25.23 -0.30
N LEU A 131 -7.61 24.75 -0.55
CA LEU A 131 -6.50 25.61 -0.96
C LEU A 131 -6.70 26.17 -2.37
N ASN A 132 -7.54 25.51 -3.18
CA ASN A 132 -7.74 25.82 -4.60
C ASN A 132 -6.45 25.81 -5.44
N ALA A 133 -5.33 25.39 -4.88
CA ALA A 133 -4.03 25.24 -5.54
C ALA A 133 -3.87 23.80 -6.06
N PRO A 134 -2.95 23.56 -7.00
CA PRO A 134 -2.63 22.21 -7.46
C PRO A 134 -2.19 21.30 -6.31
N PHE A 135 -2.71 20.06 -6.28
CA PHE A 135 -2.28 19.10 -5.27
C PHE A 135 -2.33 17.66 -5.75
N ILE A 136 -1.48 16.84 -5.13
CA ILE A 136 -1.51 15.39 -5.22
C ILE A 136 -1.74 14.83 -3.82
N LEU A 137 -2.63 13.84 -3.72
CA LEU A 137 -2.74 12.98 -2.55
C LEU A 137 -2.13 11.64 -2.87
N ILE A 138 -1.28 11.12 -2.00
CA ILE A 138 -0.67 9.79 -2.13
C ILE A 138 -1.03 8.98 -0.90
N SER A 139 -1.43 7.73 -1.10
CA SER A 139 -1.77 6.79 -0.03
C SER A 139 -1.11 5.45 -0.28
N ASP A 140 -0.43 4.93 0.74
CA ASP A 140 0.13 3.59 0.76
C ASP A 140 -0.88 2.66 1.47
N PRO A 141 -1.65 1.84 0.73
CA PRO A 141 -2.71 1.01 1.31
C PRO A 141 -2.20 -0.33 1.80
N ARG A 142 -0.90 -0.61 1.62
CA ARG A 142 -0.36 -1.94 1.92
C ARG A 142 -0.51 -2.27 3.40
N ILE A 143 -0.98 -3.48 3.67
CA ILE A 143 -1.23 -3.98 5.03
C ILE A 143 -2.25 -3.13 5.78
N GLU A 144 -2.30 -3.25 7.08
CA GLU A 144 -3.07 -2.35 7.95
C GLU A 144 -2.27 -1.09 8.26
N GLY A 145 -2.07 -0.22 7.27
CA GLY A 145 -1.50 1.07 7.54
C GLY A 145 -0.35 1.52 6.65
N GLY A 146 0.06 0.69 5.71
CA GLY A 146 1.10 1.01 4.76
C GLY A 146 2.51 0.61 5.20
N ALA A 147 3.45 0.65 4.27
CA ALA A 147 4.85 0.32 4.45
C ALA A 147 5.76 1.55 4.32
N PHE A 148 5.32 2.68 4.83
CA PHE A 148 6.06 3.94 4.87
C PHE A 148 6.48 4.46 3.49
N TYR A 149 5.75 4.11 2.43
CA TYR A 149 6.08 4.49 1.04
C TYR A 149 7.41 3.92 0.54
N LEU A 150 7.99 2.95 1.25
CA LEU A 150 9.16 2.19 0.84
C LEU A 150 8.74 0.97 0.02
N GLY A 151 9.57 0.54 -0.92
CA GLY A 151 9.25 -0.62 -1.73
C GLY A 151 10.36 -1.00 -2.70
N SER A 152 9.97 -1.65 -3.79
CA SER A 152 10.89 -1.89 -4.89
C SER A 152 11.28 -0.58 -5.57
N GLU A 153 12.38 -0.62 -6.33
CA GLU A 153 12.78 0.53 -7.15
C GLU A 153 11.63 0.98 -8.09
N ASP A 154 10.89 0.03 -8.68
CA ASP A 154 9.74 0.34 -9.52
C ASP A 154 8.64 1.09 -8.73
N TYR A 155 8.38 0.65 -7.49
CA TYR A 155 7.38 1.28 -6.63
C TYR A 155 7.76 2.72 -6.28
N GLU A 156 9.00 2.92 -5.85
CA GLU A 156 9.49 4.23 -5.44
C GLU A 156 9.65 5.19 -6.64
N ASN A 157 10.08 4.67 -7.78
CA ASN A 157 10.08 5.44 -9.02
C ASN A 157 8.67 5.80 -9.46
N GLY A 158 7.69 4.90 -9.32
CA GLY A 158 6.29 5.19 -9.62
C GLY A 158 5.75 6.39 -8.83
N ILE A 159 6.07 6.50 -7.53
CA ILE A 159 5.69 7.68 -6.73
C ILE A 159 6.36 8.96 -7.27
N LYS A 160 7.65 8.89 -7.59
CA LYS A 160 8.38 10.01 -8.17
C LYS A 160 7.78 10.45 -9.51
N ASP A 161 7.50 9.48 -10.38
CA ASP A 161 7.00 9.73 -11.73
C ASP A 161 5.63 10.40 -11.71
N VAL A 162 4.75 10.03 -10.75
CA VAL A 162 3.47 10.72 -10.54
C VAL A 162 3.69 12.19 -10.17
N ILE A 163 4.66 12.50 -9.31
CA ILE A 163 4.94 13.86 -8.89
C ILE A 163 5.59 14.67 -10.02
N LEU A 164 6.59 14.09 -10.68
CA LEU A 164 7.30 14.72 -11.80
C LEU A 164 6.37 14.95 -13.00
N GLY A 165 5.52 13.98 -13.32
CA GLY A 165 4.52 14.12 -14.38
C GLY A 165 3.51 15.23 -14.10
N ALA A 166 3.14 15.46 -12.84
CA ALA A 166 2.28 16.59 -12.49
C ALA A 166 3.01 17.95 -12.56
N LEU A 167 4.28 18.01 -12.16
CA LEU A 167 5.11 19.22 -12.34
C LEU A 167 5.22 19.55 -13.82
N ASP A 168 5.54 18.57 -14.66
CA ASP A 168 5.65 18.75 -16.11
C ASP A 168 4.31 19.21 -16.72
N TYR A 169 3.19 18.57 -16.36
CA TYR A 169 1.86 18.95 -16.81
C TYR A 169 1.50 20.40 -16.47
N LEU A 170 1.92 20.87 -15.28
CA LEU A 170 1.66 22.23 -14.80
C LEU A 170 2.68 23.23 -15.31
N GLY A 171 3.81 22.79 -15.89
CA GLY A 171 4.94 23.63 -16.25
C GLY A 171 5.69 24.19 -15.04
N PHE A 172 5.71 23.46 -13.92
CA PHE A 172 6.36 23.87 -12.69
C PHE A 172 7.74 23.24 -12.53
N THR A 173 8.56 23.87 -11.72
CA THR A 173 9.91 23.42 -11.37
C THR A 173 9.94 22.89 -9.93
N HIS A 174 11.03 22.24 -9.54
CA HIS A 174 11.17 21.63 -8.20
C HIS A 174 11.09 22.64 -7.05
N ASP A 175 11.50 23.91 -7.28
CA ASP A 175 11.37 25.01 -6.33
C ASP A 175 9.92 25.54 -6.18
N GLN A 176 8.97 24.95 -6.91
CA GLN A 176 7.54 25.18 -6.80
C GLN A 176 6.80 23.95 -6.28
N LEU A 177 7.52 22.98 -5.69
CA LEU A 177 6.99 21.76 -5.09
C LEU A 177 7.03 21.86 -3.56
N ILE A 178 5.92 21.49 -2.93
CA ILE A 178 5.84 21.31 -1.46
C ILE A 178 5.44 19.86 -1.17
N LEU A 179 6.22 19.17 -0.34
CA LEU A 179 5.87 17.86 0.17
C LEU A 179 5.37 17.97 1.61
N SER A 180 4.31 17.24 1.92
CA SER A 180 3.71 17.29 3.25
C SER A 180 3.19 15.93 3.71
N GLY A 181 3.07 15.74 5.03
CA GLY A 181 2.54 14.52 5.59
C GLY A 181 2.50 14.52 7.11
N LEU A 182 1.64 13.64 7.66
CA LEU A 182 1.47 13.46 9.09
C LEU A 182 1.77 12.01 9.47
N SER A 183 2.47 11.78 10.60
CA SER A 183 2.79 10.44 11.10
C SER A 183 3.53 9.60 10.05
N MET A 184 3.02 8.46 9.59
CA MET A 184 3.62 7.68 8.51
C MET A 184 3.86 8.51 7.24
N GLY A 185 2.93 9.40 6.89
CA GLY A 185 3.08 10.30 5.74
C GLY A 185 4.24 11.30 5.90
N SER A 186 4.63 11.62 7.15
CA SER A 186 5.82 12.46 7.39
C SER A 186 7.10 11.81 6.90
N PHE A 187 7.19 10.48 7.04
CA PHE A 187 8.33 9.74 6.50
C PHE A 187 8.35 9.81 4.98
N GLY A 188 7.21 9.55 4.32
CA GLY A 188 7.11 9.67 2.85
C GLY A 188 7.56 11.05 2.37
N ALA A 189 7.03 12.13 2.97
CA ALA A 189 7.41 13.50 2.60
C ALA A 189 8.90 13.76 2.76
N LEU A 190 9.52 13.34 3.88
CA LEU A 190 10.95 13.50 4.13
C LEU A 190 11.80 12.64 3.20
N TYR A 191 11.42 11.38 2.99
CA TYR A 191 12.15 10.43 2.15
C TYR A 191 12.20 10.88 0.69
N TYR A 192 11.05 11.26 0.12
CA TYR A 192 10.99 11.74 -1.26
C TYR A 192 11.57 13.14 -1.43
N ALA A 193 11.64 13.94 -0.36
CA ALA A 193 12.33 15.24 -0.42
C ALA A 193 13.82 15.09 -0.75
N THR A 194 14.48 14.02 -0.29
CA THR A 194 15.89 13.77 -0.62
C THR A 194 16.12 13.49 -2.10
N ARG A 195 15.08 13.10 -2.83
CA ARG A 195 15.13 12.69 -4.24
C ARG A 195 14.54 13.75 -5.18
N LEU A 196 13.59 14.55 -4.69
CA LEU A 196 12.85 15.53 -5.50
C LEU A 196 13.30 16.97 -5.24
N GLN A 197 14.04 17.23 -4.17
CA GLN A 197 14.52 18.57 -3.81
C GLN A 197 13.45 19.66 -3.87
N PRO A 198 12.33 19.50 -3.10
CA PRO A 198 11.23 20.47 -3.13
C PRO A 198 11.63 21.80 -2.48
N ALA A 199 10.85 22.86 -2.75
CA ALA A 199 10.98 24.16 -2.07
C ALA A 199 10.79 24.06 -0.55
N ALA A 200 9.86 23.19 -0.11
CA ALA A 200 9.57 23.04 1.31
C ALA A 200 9.04 21.63 1.63
N VAL A 201 9.25 21.23 2.88
CA VAL A 201 8.68 20.00 3.46
C VAL A 201 7.95 20.37 4.75
N ILE A 202 6.65 20.02 4.82
CA ILE A 202 5.78 20.32 5.96
C ILE A 202 5.35 19.01 6.61
N VAL A 203 5.88 18.68 7.77
CA VAL A 203 5.59 17.41 8.44
C VAL A 203 5.08 17.60 9.87
N GLY A 204 4.12 16.75 10.22
CA GLY A 204 3.62 16.65 11.60
C GLY A 204 3.91 15.26 12.18
N LYS A 205 4.31 15.22 13.47
CA LYS A 205 4.67 13.98 14.17
C LYS A 205 5.66 13.14 13.36
N PRO A 206 6.86 13.67 13.04
CA PRO A 206 7.78 13.03 12.11
C PRO A 206 8.26 11.68 12.65
N LEU A 207 8.20 10.67 11.78
CA LEU A 207 8.75 9.34 11.98
C LEU A 207 9.94 9.20 11.04
N ILE A 208 11.15 9.20 11.59
CA ILE A 208 12.39 9.18 10.79
C ILE A 208 13.18 7.88 10.95
N ASN A 209 12.99 7.17 12.06
CA ASN A 209 13.72 5.94 12.33
C ASN A 209 12.81 4.71 12.17
N VAL A 210 12.37 4.45 10.93
CA VAL A 210 11.41 3.38 10.64
C VAL A 210 11.99 1.98 10.88
N GLY A 211 13.28 1.79 10.71
CA GLY A 211 13.93 0.51 11.02
C GLY A 211 13.83 0.14 12.50
N THR A 212 14.07 1.10 13.40
CA THR A 212 13.86 0.88 14.85
C THR A 212 12.41 0.64 15.18
N ILE A 213 11.48 1.39 14.57
CA ILE A 213 10.04 1.20 14.75
C ILE A 213 9.65 -0.21 14.30
N ALA A 214 10.05 -0.62 13.11
CA ALA A 214 9.75 -1.94 12.57
C ALA A 214 10.33 -3.08 13.43
N ASN A 215 11.54 -2.92 13.92
CA ASN A 215 12.18 -3.92 14.78
C ASN A 215 11.45 -4.10 16.13
N ASN A 216 10.94 -3.02 16.68
CA ASN A 216 10.18 -3.05 17.94
C ASN A 216 8.75 -3.58 17.76
N MET A 217 8.16 -3.43 16.59
CA MET A 217 6.77 -3.87 16.32
C MET A 217 6.60 -5.38 16.36
N LYS A 218 7.63 -6.18 16.09
CA LYS A 218 7.57 -7.65 16.01
C LYS A 218 6.91 -8.31 17.22
N LEU A 219 7.21 -7.82 18.41
CA LEU A 219 6.74 -8.41 19.67
C LEU A 219 5.58 -7.64 20.30
N VAL A 220 5.54 -6.35 20.09
CA VAL A 220 4.60 -5.45 20.76
C VAL A 220 3.30 -5.28 19.97
N ARG A 221 3.39 -5.40 18.65
CA ARG A 221 2.23 -5.21 17.73
C ARG A 221 2.23 -6.28 16.64
N PRO A 222 1.86 -7.53 16.97
CA PRO A 222 1.90 -8.65 16.01
C PRO A 222 1.01 -8.42 14.78
N ASN A 223 -0.03 -7.61 14.86
CA ASN A 223 -0.88 -7.25 13.72
C ASN A 223 -0.14 -6.41 12.67
N ASP A 224 0.90 -5.67 13.09
CA ASP A 224 1.72 -4.83 12.21
C ASP A 224 2.98 -5.58 11.74
N PHE A 225 3.06 -6.90 11.97
CA PHE A 225 4.24 -7.70 11.62
C PHE A 225 4.55 -7.68 10.12
N GLY A 226 3.54 -7.68 9.28
CA GLY A 226 3.71 -7.55 7.83
C GLY A 226 4.39 -6.24 7.45
N THR A 227 3.93 -5.10 7.98
CA THR A 227 4.57 -3.77 7.79
C THR A 227 6.02 -3.79 8.25
N SER A 228 6.28 -4.42 9.41
CA SER A 228 7.64 -4.54 9.95
C SER A 228 8.56 -5.31 9.02
N LEU A 229 8.08 -6.42 8.44
CA LEU A 229 8.86 -7.20 7.48
C LEU A 229 9.18 -6.42 6.21
N ASP A 230 8.23 -5.67 5.68
CA ASP A 230 8.45 -4.88 4.46
C ASP A 230 9.45 -3.76 4.70
N VAL A 231 9.32 -3.04 5.81
CA VAL A 231 10.28 -1.99 6.18
C VAL A 231 11.68 -2.53 6.43
N LEU A 232 11.82 -3.75 6.98
CA LEU A 232 13.14 -4.36 7.22
C LEU A 232 13.79 -4.95 5.96
N ARG A 233 13.04 -5.08 4.87
CA ARG A 233 13.53 -5.59 3.58
C ARG A 233 13.87 -4.49 2.60
N SER A 234 13.31 -3.31 2.76
CA SER A 234 13.61 -2.11 1.96
C SER A 234 14.79 -1.34 2.54
#